data_bab3aef2adc448b22652a1115bf7b5a2
#
_entry.id   bab3aef2adc448b22652a1115bf7b5a2
#
_cell.length_a   1.000
_cell.length_b   1.000
_cell.length_c   1.000
_cell.angle_alpha   90.00
_cell.angle_beta   90.00
_cell.angle_gamma   90.00
#
_symmetry.space_group_name_H-M   'P 1'
#
loop_
_entity.id
_entity.type
_entity.pdbx_description
1 polymer ?
#
loop_
_entity_poly.entity_id
_entity_poly.type
_entity_poly.pdbx_seq_one_letter_code
_entity_poly.pdbx_strand_id
1 'polypeptide(L)'
;MFYTYAVGIDSRHRKDEIVYHYEKRQHYILIYTRTTAQFQIDDEEIPVKKGTLLLISPDKRASYTGVWEGYCDDWINFYDPDNQLANFRIPINKPVSLQENIPVSQYMQLMMNAFHSGMAQRDNVLSQLMMAFFTLIDNYLNSSLPQIAHYQKLLELREEIYAFPARPWSIQELADQVSLSPAYFQDLYKKAFQVSCGADIIQSRIDQAKRMLAQTNLTMEEIADRCGYNSPVHF
;
A
#
# COMPACT_ATOMS: atom_id res chain seq x y z
N MET A 1 -21.91 0.76 -9.19
CA MET A 1 -21.58 0.54 -7.76
C MET A 1 -21.14 -0.90 -7.57
N PHE A 2 -20.06 -1.16 -6.88
CA PHE A 2 -19.67 -2.53 -6.51
C PHE A 2 -20.51 -3.02 -5.33
N TYR A 3 -20.92 -4.28 -5.37
CA TYR A 3 -21.67 -4.92 -4.29
C TYR A 3 -20.89 -6.12 -3.75
N THR A 4 -20.29 -5.94 -2.57
CA THR A 4 -19.52 -6.99 -1.88
C THR A 4 -20.48 -7.91 -1.13
N TYR A 5 -20.38 -9.22 -1.34
CA TYR A 5 -21.22 -10.17 -0.62
C TYR A 5 -20.45 -11.09 0.32
N ALA A 6 -19.13 -11.22 0.15
CA ALA A 6 -18.28 -12.01 1.03
C ALA A 6 -16.84 -11.47 1.02
N VAL A 7 -16.19 -11.50 2.19
CA VAL A 7 -14.81 -11.07 2.41
C VAL A 7 -14.11 -12.05 3.34
N GLY A 8 -12.88 -12.41 3.05
CA GLY A 8 -12.02 -13.19 3.92
C GLY A 8 -10.64 -12.57 4.03
N ILE A 9 -10.07 -12.57 5.23
CA ILE A 9 -8.73 -12.05 5.54
C ILE A 9 -7.96 -13.14 6.29
N ASP A 10 -6.69 -13.31 5.93
CA ASP A 10 -5.81 -14.35 6.49
C ASP A 10 -6.47 -15.75 6.43
N SER A 11 -7.16 -16.01 5.30
CA SER A 11 -7.84 -17.28 5.07
C SER A 11 -6.81 -18.38 4.85
N ARG A 12 -6.82 -19.39 5.72
CA ARG A 12 -5.80 -20.45 5.73
C ARG A 12 -6.38 -21.76 5.24
N HIS A 13 -5.72 -22.35 4.27
CA HIS A 13 -6.06 -23.62 3.66
C HIS A 13 -4.95 -24.64 3.92
N ARG A 14 -5.31 -25.89 4.12
CA ARG A 14 -4.34 -26.98 4.34
C ARG A 14 -3.56 -27.24 3.05
N LYS A 15 -2.38 -27.88 3.18
CA LYS A 15 -1.50 -28.20 2.04
C LYS A 15 -2.22 -28.95 0.91
N ASP A 16 -3.06 -29.90 1.25
CA ASP A 16 -3.76 -30.76 0.28
C ASP A 16 -5.19 -30.27 -0.03
N GLU A 17 -5.55 -29.11 0.48
CA GLU A 17 -6.85 -28.49 0.25
C GLU A 17 -6.82 -27.74 -1.08
N ILE A 18 -7.76 -28.09 -1.95
CA ILE A 18 -7.97 -27.39 -3.22
C ILE A 18 -9.23 -26.54 -3.08
N VAL A 19 -9.06 -25.23 -3.23
CA VAL A 19 -10.19 -24.31 -3.27
C VAL A 19 -10.71 -24.24 -4.70
N TYR A 20 -12.01 -24.49 -4.88
CA TYR A 20 -12.65 -24.48 -6.20
C TYR A 20 -13.62 -23.34 -6.36
N HIS A 21 -13.56 -22.70 -7.52
CA HIS A 21 -14.52 -21.70 -7.99
C HIS A 21 -15.06 -22.15 -9.35
N TYR A 22 -16.32 -22.49 -9.38
CA TYR A 22 -16.98 -22.95 -10.62
C TYR A 22 -17.17 -21.79 -11.60
N GLU A 23 -17.22 -22.09 -12.89
CA GLU A 23 -17.62 -21.17 -13.95
C GLU A 23 -19.10 -20.74 -13.81
N LYS A 24 -19.49 -19.67 -14.56
CA LYS A 24 -20.86 -19.13 -14.55
C LYS A 24 -21.34 -18.60 -13.20
N ARG A 25 -20.39 -18.14 -12.36
CA ARG A 25 -20.73 -17.33 -11.19
C ARG A 25 -21.31 -15.99 -11.65
N GLN A 26 -22.02 -15.32 -10.76
CA GLN A 26 -22.48 -13.94 -11.02
C GLN A 26 -21.53 -12.88 -10.48
N HIS A 27 -20.44 -13.28 -9.81
CA HIS A 27 -19.54 -12.40 -9.08
C HIS A 27 -18.08 -12.59 -9.51
N TYR A 28 -17.32 -11.51 -9.39
CA TYR A 28 -15.87 -11.50 -9.46
C TYR A 28 -15.27 -12.00 -8.15
N ILE A 29 -14.06 -12.55 -8.24
CA ILE A 29 -13.24 -12.91 -7.09
C ILE A 29 -11.94 -12.10 -7.18
N LEU A 30 -11.68 -11.29 -6.18
CA LEU A 30 -10.40 -10.62 -5.99
C LEU A 30 -9.63 -11.38 -4.93
N ILE A 31 -8.40 -11.83 -5.24
CA ILE A 31 -7.54 -12.59 -4.35
C ILE A 31 -6.19 -11.88 -4.23
N TYR A 32 -5.69 -11.75 -3.01
CA TYR A 32 -4.32 -11.33 -2.73
C TYR A 32 -3.59 -12.43 -1.96
N THR A 33 -2.54 -12.98 -2.56
CA THR A 33 -1.82 -14.13 -2.01
C THR A 33 -0.85 -13.71 -0.90
N ARG A 34 -0.98 -14.33 0.27
CA ARG A 34 -0.04 -14.17 1.40
C ARG A 34 1.07 -15.21 1.40
N THR A 35 0.89 -16.29 0.67
CA THR A 35 1.87 -17.36 0.47
C THR A 35 1.97 -17.72 -1.01
N THR A 36 2.97 -18.52 -1.37
CA THR A 36 3.09 -19.08 -2.73
C THR A 36 2.01 -20.13 -2.97
N ALA A 37 1.40 -20.11 -4.15
CA ALA A 37 0.34 -21.04 -4.52
C ALA A 37 0.43 -21.43 -6.00
N GLN A 38 -0.23 -22.52 -6.34
CA GLN A 38 -0.51 -22.96 -7.70
C GLN A 38 -1.97 -22.66 -8.01
N PHE A 39 -2.21 -21.80 -8.98
CA PHE A 39 -3.54 -21.52 -9.51
C PHE A 39 -3.76 -22.29 -10.80
N GLN A 40 -5.01 -22.62 -11.05
CA GLN A 40 -5.48 -23.08 -12.33
C GLN A 40 -6.70 -22.22 -12.71
N ILE A 41 -6.62 -21.55 -13.86
CA ILE A 41 -7.75 -20.79 -14.42
C ILE A 41 -8.11 -21.43 -15.76
N ASP A 42 -9.29 -22.00 -15.85
CA ASP A 42 -9.71 -22.94 -16.90
C ASP A 42 -8.67 -24.10 -17.02
N ASP A 43 -7.94 -24.17 -18.14
CA ASP A 43 -6.92 -25.20 -18.40
C ASP A 43 -5.49 -24.66 -18.22
N GLU A 44 -5.31 -23.41 -17.80
CA GLU A 44 -3.99 -22.79 -17.63
C GLU A 44 -3.52 -22.89 -16.17
N GLU A 45 -2.37 -23.51 -15.97
CA GLU A 45 -1.69 -23.54 -14.67
C GLU A 45 -0.81 -22.31 -14.48
N ILE A 46 -0.99 -21.62 -13.35
CA ILE A 46 -0.34 -20.35 -13.07
C ILE A 46 0.33 -20.42 -11.70
N PRO A 47 1.67 -20.54 -11.62
CA PRO A 47 2.38 -20.41 -10.35
C PRO A 47 2.37 -18.96 -9.89
N VAL A 48 1.97 -18.70 -8.66
CA VAL A 48 1.94 -17.36 -8.08
C VAL A 48 2.78 -17.29 -6.83
N LYS A 49 3.43 -16.15 -6.63
CA LYS A 49 4.22 -15.85 -5.44
C LYS A 49 3.37 -15.09 -4.42
N LYS A 50 3.83 -15.03 -3.19
CA LYS A 50 3.34 -14.08 -2.18
C LYS A 50 3.31 -12.66 -2.78
N GLY A 51 2.27 -11.89 -2.46
CA GLY A 51 2.14 -10.52 -2.94
C GLY A 51 1.55 -10.40 -4.35
N THR A 52 0.91 -11.47 -4.83
CA THR A 52 0.24 -11.47 -6.15
C THR A 52 -1.25 -11.16 -5.98
N LEU A 53 -1.75 -10.24 -6.79
CA LEU A 53 -3.17 -9.93 -6.93
C LEU A 53 -3.74 -10.67 -8.15
N LEU A 54 -4.88 -11.33 -7.99
CA LEU A 54 -5.67 -11.93 -9.06
C LEU A 54 -7.09 -11.41 -9.01
N LEU A 55 -7.60 -10.99 -10.15
CA LEU A 55 -9.00 -10.64 -10.35
C LEU A 55 -9.61 -11.66 -11.31
N ILE A 56 -10.47 -12.55 -10.82
CA ILE A 56 -11.06 -13.65 -11.59
C ILE A 56 -12.48 -13.29 -11.99
N SER A 57 -12.76 -13.35 -13.28
CA SER A 57 -14.07 -13.04 -13.83
C SER A 57 -15.11 -14.15 -13.57
N PRO A 58 -16.42 -13.82 -13.62
CA PRO A 58 -17.49 -14.77 -13.34
C PRO A 58 -17.56 -15.96 -14.29
N ASP A 59 -17.11 -15.80 -15.53
CA ASP A 59 -17.17 -16.80 -16.60
C ASP A 59 -16.07 -17.86 -16.50
N LYS A 60 -15.03 -17.63 -15.68
CA LYS A 60 -13.87 -18.52 -15.55
C LYS A 60 -14.01 -19.52 -14.40
N ARG A 61 -13.65 -20.77 -14.66
CA ARG A 61 -13.39 -21.76 -13.63
C ARG A 61 -12.02 -21.47 -13.02
N ALA A 62 -11.91 -21.52 -11.71
CA ALA A 62 -10.64 -21.35 -11.03
C ALA A 62 -10.48 -22.33 -9.87
N SER A 63 -9.26 -22.81 -9.66
CA SER A 63 -8.90 -23.54 -8.46
C SER A 63 -7.50 -23.16 -8.02
N TYR A 64 -7.19 -23.36 -6.75
CA TYR A 64 -5.84 -23.09 -6.25
C TYR A 64 -5.53 -23.93 -5.01
N THR A 65 -4.23 -24.16 -4.80
CA THR A 65 -3.70 -24.91 -3.67
C THR A 65 -2.35 -24.34 -3.24
N GLY A 66 -1.96 -24.60 -1.99
CA GLY A 66 -0.64 -24.26 -1.48
C GLY A 66 0.45 -25.17 -2.04
N VAL A 67 1.65 -24.64 -2.21
CA VAL A 67 2.78 -25.41 -2.80
C VAL A 67 3.54 -26.21 -1.73
N TRP A 68 3.80 -25.64 -0.54
CA TRP A 68 4.69 -26.24 0.45
C TRP A 68 4.00 -26.54 1.80
N GLU A 69 3.40 -25.54 2.45
CA GLU A 69 2.90 -25.62 3.83
C GLU A 69 1.41 -25.27 3.99
N GLY A 70 0.68 -25.31 2.89
CA GLY A 70 -0.68 -24.78 2.81
C GLY A 70 -0.72 -23.41 2.14
N TYR A 71 -1.90 -22.84 2.08
CA TYR A 71 -2.15 -21.58 1.37
C TYR A 71 -2.83 -20.57 2.27
N CYS A 72 -2.44 -19.32 2.13
CA CYS A 72 -3.05 -18.20 2.84
C CYS A 72 -3.29 -17.03 1.89
N ASP A 73 -4.48 -16.45 1.98
CA ASP A 73 -4.89 -15.31 1.16
C ASP A 73 -5.83 -14.33 1.88
N ASP A 74 -5.99 -13.17 1.25
CA ASP A 74 -7.10 -12.26 1.47
C ASP A 74 -7.95 -12.27 0.21
N TRP A 75 -9.27 -12.30 0.35
CA TRP A 75 -10.16 -12.36 -0.80
C TRP A 75 -11.45 -11.56 -0.61
N ILE A 76 -12.02 -11.11 -1.73
CA ILE A 76 -13.30 -10.41 -1.78
C ILE A 76 -14.10 -10.93 -2.96
N ASN A 77 -15.35 -11.31 -2.71
CA ASN A 77 -16.32 -11.65 -3.72
C ASN A 77 -17.31 -10.49 -3.91
N PHE A 78 -17.47 -10.03 -5.14
CA PHE A 78 -18.30 -8.87 -5.42
C PHE A 78 -18.97 -8.92 -6.79
N TYR A 79 -20.07 -8.18 -6.94
CA TYR A 79 -20.79 -7.97 -8.20
C TYR A 79 -20.42 -6.60 -8.77
N ASP A 80 -20.36 -6.52 -10.09
CA ASP A 80 -20.15 -5.27 -10.84
C ASP A 80 -21.24 -5.09 -11.92
N PRO A 81 -22.51 -4.84 -11.54
CA PRO A 81 -23.61 -4.74 -12.49
C PRO A 81 -23.48 -3.54 -13.42
N ASP A 82 -22.78 -2.50 -13.00
CA ASP A 82 -22.59 -1.26 -13.76
C ASP A 82 -21.32 -1.28 -14.62
N ASN A 83 -20.61 -2.42 -14.68
CA ASN A 83 -19.37 -2.59 -15.43
C ASN A 83 -18.29 -1.53 -15.08
N GLN A 84 -18.16 -1.19 -13.80
CA GLN A 84 -17.22 -0.16 -13.36
C GLN A 84 -15.76 -0.59 -13.50
N LEU A 85 -15.49 -1.91 -13.47
CA LEU A 85 -14.14 -2.47 -13.71
C LEU A 85 -13.57 -2.05 -15.07
N ALA A 86 -14.40 -1.81 -16.07
CA ALA A 86 -13.98 -1.34 -17.39
C ALA A 86 -13.27 0.04 -17.36
N ASN A 87 -13.42 0.80 -16.29
CA ASN A 87 -12.73 2.09 -16.10
C ASN A 87 -11.27 1.93 -15.64
N PHE A 88 -10.85 0.71 -15.30
CA PHE A 88 -9.52 0.41 -14.78
C PHE A 88 -8.78 -0.52 -15.75
N ARG A 89 -7.48 -0.29 -15.92
CA ARG A 89 -6.59 -1.12 -16.76
C ARG A 89 -5.97 -2.26 -15.95
N ILE A 90 -6.76 -2.90 -15.08
CA ILE A 90 -6.32 -4.01 -14.25
C ILE A 90 -6.50 -5.30 -15.03
N PRO A 91 -5.46 -6.14 -15.18
CA PRO A 91 -5.58 -7.42 -15.85
C PRO A 91 -6.60 -8.33 -15.15
N ILE A 92 -7.58 -8.82 -15.91
CA ILE A 92 -8.56 -9.82 -15.44
C ILE A 92 -8.06 -11.21 -15.84
N ASN A 93 -8.17 -12.18 -14.95
CA ASN A 93 -7.74 -13.58 -15.12
C ASN A 93 -6.22 -13.74 -15.33
N LYS A 94 -5.44 -12.73 -14.95
CA LYS A 94 -3.97 -12.78 -15.00
C LYS A 94 -3.38 -12.34 -13.68
N PRO A 95 -2.33 -13.01 -13.20
CA PRO A 95 -1.66 -12.62 -11.97
C PRO A 95 -0.91 -11.29 -12.13
N VAL A 96 -0.98 -10.46 -11.12
CA VAL A 96 -0.30 -9.17 -11.03
C VAL A 96 0.56 -9.19 -9.77
N SER A 97 1.88 -9.25 -9.93
CA SER A 97 2.78 -9.13 -8.78
C SER A 97 2.86 -7.68 -8.33
N LEU A 98 2.53 -7.44 -7.08
CA LEU A 98 2.58 -6.11 -6.47
C LEU A 98 3.81 -5.98 -5.58
N GLN A 99 4.34 -4.77 -5.47
CA GLN A 99 5.42 -4.47 -4.53
C GLN A 99 4.89 -4.40 -3.09
N GLU A 100 5.76 -4.66 -2.13
CA GLU A 100 5.41 -4.66 -0.70
C GLU A 100 4.94 -3.29 -0.18
N ASN A 101 5.28 -2.20 -0.86
CA ASN A 101 4.84 -0.85 -0.51
C ASN A 101 3.39 -0.53 -0.90
N ILE A 102 2.72 -1.41 -1.65
CA ILE A 102 1.29 -1.22 -1.97
C ILE A 102 0.48 -1.73 -0.78
N PRO A 103 -0.35 -0.90 -0.14
CA PRO A 103 -1.04 -1.24 1.11
C PRO A 103 -2.28 -2.13 0.88
N VAL A 104 -2.14 -3.22 0.12
CA VAL A 104 -3.25 -4.12 -0.25
C VAL A 104 -3.96 -4.66 0.98
N SER A 105 -3.18 -5.22 1.93
CA SER A 105 -3.76 -5.82 3.14
C SER A 105 -4.49 -4.80 4.03
N GLN A 106 -4.05 -3.54 4.06
CA GLN A 106 -4.74 -2.47 4.78
C GLN A 106 -6.11 -2.16 4.14
N TYR A 107 -6.17 -2.06 2.81
CA TYR A 107 -7.44 -1.89 2.09
C TYR A 107 -8.38 -3.07 2.31
N MET A 108 -7.87 -4.30 2.19
CA MET A 108 -8.64 -5.53 2.44
C MET A 108 -9.20 -5.55 3.87
N GLN A 109 -8.38 -5.18 4.87
CA GLN A 109 -8.81 -5.10 6.27
C GLN A 109 -9.89 -4.03 6.49
N LEU A 110 -9.77 -2.86 5.84
CA LEU A 110 -10.80 -1.81 5.90
C LEU A 110 -12.12 -2.31 5.30
N MET A 111 -12.08 -3.01 4.16
CA MET A 111 -13.26 -3.60 3.54
C MET A 111 -13.88 -4.70 4.42
N MET A 112 -13.06 -5.55 5.06
CA MET A 112 -13.53 -6.54 6.02
C MET A 112 -14.26 -5.89 7.20
N ASN A 113 -13.67 -4.85 7.79
CA ASN A 113 -14.25 -4.11 8.91
C ASN A 113 -15.58 -3.44 8.50
N ALA A 114 -15.62 -2.82 7.32
CA ALA A 114 -16.83 -2.22 6.78
C ALA A 114 -17.91 -3.27 6.51
N PHE A 115 -17.53 -4.43 5.95
CA PHE A 115 -18.45 -5.53 5.64
C PHE A 115 -19.19 -6.07 6.87
N HIS A 116 -18.50 -6.20 7.99
CA HIS A 116 -19.07 -6.67 9.26
C HIS A 116 -19.65 -5.54 10.14
N SER A 117 -19.58 -4.29 9.67
CA SER A 117 -20.16 -3.19 10.39
C SER A 117 -21.69 -3.16 10.31
N GLY A 118 -22.35 -2.69 11.36
CA GLY A 118 -23.80 -2.44 11.36
C GLY A 118 -24.22 -1.13 10.69
N MET A 119 -23.37 -0.50 9.86
CA MET A 119 -23.64 0.81 9.27
C MET A 119 -24.79 0.75 8.25
N ALA A 120 -25.71 1.72 8.31
CA ALA A 120 -26.84 1.82 7.39
C ALA A 120 -26.41 1.97 5.91
N GLN A 121 -25.23 2.58 5.65
CA GLN A 121 -24.68 2.78 4.32
C GLN A 121 -23.47 1.87 4.02
N ARG A 122 -23.41 0.70 4.63
CA ARG A 122 -22.32 -0.26 4.49
C ARG A 122 -21.91 -0.52 3.03
N ASP A 123 -22.87 -0.80 2.18
CA ASP A 123 -22.59 -1.17 0.77
C ASP A 123 -22.04 0.03 -0.02
N ASN A 124 -22.46 1.25 0.30
CA ASN A 124 -21.89 2.46 -0.27
C ASN A 124 -20.43 2.67 0.17
N VAL A 125 -20.15 2.50 1.45
CA VAL A 125 -18.77 2.58 1.98
C VAL A 125 -17.87 1.53 1.33
N LEU A 126 -18.33 0.28 1.23
CA LEU A 126 -17.61 -0.80 0.56
C LEU A 126 -17.32 -0.48 -0.91
N SER A 127 -18.32 0.01 -1.64
CA SER A 127 -18.13 0.40 -3.05
C SER A 127 -17.09 1.51 -3.21
N GLN A 128 -17.08 2.50 -2.32
CA GLN A 128 -16.09 3.57 -2.36
C GLN A 128 -14.68 3.07 -2.02
N LEU A 129 -14.53 2.19 -1.04
CA LEU A 129 -13.25 1.55 -0.71
C LEU A 129 -12.73 0.72 -1.89
N MET A 130 -13.59 -0.03 -2.57
CA MET A 130 -13.22 -0.79 -3.77
C MET A 130 -12.81 0.13 -4.93
N MET A 131 -13.54 1.24 -5.15
CA MET A 131 -13.16 2.24 -6.15
C MET A 131 -11.79 2.83 -5.87
N ALA A 132 -11.51 3.22 -4.62
CA ALA A 132 -10.22 3.74 -4.19
C ALA A 132 -9.11 2.69 -4.37
N PHE A 133 -9.37 1.45 -4.00
CA PHE A 133 -8.45 0.33 -4.16
C PHE A 133 -8.11 0.09 -5.64
N PHE A 134 -9.12 -0.03 -6.51
CA PHE A 134 -8.88 -0.24 -7.94
C PHE A 134 -8.18 0.95 -8.60
N THR A 135 -8.48 2.19 -8.16
CA THR A 135 -7.75 3.38 -8.60
C THR A 135 -6.28 3.32 -8.21
N LEU A 136 -5.98 2.89 -6.98
CA LEU A 136 -4.60 2.70 -6.51
C LEU A 136 -3.86 1.66 -7.37
N ILE A 137 -4.48 0.50 -7.60
CA ILE A 137 -3.87 -0.57 -8.40
C ILE A 137 -3.69 -0.15 -9.86
N ASP A 138 -4.69 0.49 -10.49
CA ASP A 138 -4.59 1.00 -11.85
C ASP A 138 -3.45 2.01 -11.99
N ASN A 139 -3.35 2.96 -11.07
CA ASN A 139 -2.24 3.91 -11.04
C ASN A 139 -0.88 3.23 -10.88
N TYR A 140 -0.78 2.26 -9.98
CA TYR A 140 0.45 1.49 -9.78
C TYR A 140 0.89 0.77 -11.05
N LEU A 141 -0.04 0.09 -11.73
CA LEU A 141 0.26 -0.70 -12.94
C LEU A 141 0.57 0.17 -14.16
N ASN A 142 -0.01 1.35 -14.23
CA ASN A 142 0.03 2.18 -15.43
C ASN A 142 0.81 3.50 -15.23
N SER A 143 1.32 3.74 -14.03
CA SER A 143 2.20 4.87 -13.80
C SER A 143 3.55 4.60 -14.47
N SER A 144 3.99 5.53 -15.29
CA SER A 144 5.37 5.60 -15.78
C SER A 144 6.35 6.09 -14.72
N LEU A 145 5.89 6.22 -13.46
CA LEU A 145 6.77 6.55 -12.35
C LEU A 145 7.73 5.37 -12.16
N PRO A 146 9.04 5.59 -12.19
CA PRO A 146 10.00 4.55 -11.90
C PRO A 146 9.65 3.96 -10.54
N GLN A 147 9.56 2.63 -10.46
CA GLN A 147 9.47 1.92 -9.19
C GLN A 147 10.71 2.32 -8.38
N ILE A 148 10.52 3.23 -7.42
CA ILE A 148 11.65 3.77 -6.67
C ILE A 148 12.11 2.68 -5.72
N ALA A 149 13.27 2.12 -6.03
CA ALA A 149 13.94 1.19 -5.14
C ALA A 149 14.06 1.85 -3.73
N HIS A 150 13.86 1.07 -2.69
CA HIS A 150 13.92 1.54 -1.30
C HIS A 150 12.83 2.54 -0.89
N TYR A 151 11.74 2.72 -1.67
CA TYR A 151 10.70 3.74 -1.35
C TYR A 151 10.18 3.62 0.10
N GLN A 152 9.89 2.41 0.56
CA GLN A 152 9.40 2.19 1.92
C GLN A 152 10.41 2.67 2.98
N LYS A 153 11.68 2.35 2.80
CA LYS A 153 12.74 2.80 3.71
C LYS A 153 12.94 4.32 3.68
N LEU A 154 12.82 4.92 2.49
CA LEU A 154 12.87 6.39 2.36
C LEU A 154 11.68 7.06 3.05
N LEU A 155 10.49 6.44 2.99
CA LEU A 155 9.30 6.93 3.68
C LEU A 155 9.47 6.87 5.20
N GLU A 156 9.95 5.76 5.73
CA GLU A 156 10.27 5.59 7.16
C GLU A 156 11.28 6.65 7.65
N LEU A 157 12.34 6.89 6.87
CA LEU A 157 13.30 7.96 7.18
C LEU A 157 12.66 9.36 7.16
N ARG A 158 11.78 9.62 6.20
CA ARG A 158 11.03 10.87 6.13
C ARG A 158 10.15 11.08 7.34
N GLU A 159 9.42 10.06 7.74
CA GLU A 159 8.59 10.07 8.96
C GLU A 159 9.45 10.33 10.21
N GLU A 160 10.63 9.72 10.31
CA GLU A 160 11.57 9.94 11.41
C GLU A 160 12.10 11.40 11.45
N ILE A 161 12.42 11.99 10.28
CA ILE A 161 12.81 13.40 10.17
C ILE A 161 11.70 14.32 10.72
N TYR A 162 10.45 14.06 10.38
CA TYR A 162 9.30 14.87 10.84
C TYR A 162 8.95 14.60 12.30
N ALA A 163 9.21 13.38 12.82
CA ALA A 163 9.01 13.03 14.22
C ALA A 163 10.06 13.64 15.15
N PHE A 164 11.32 13.78 14.67
CA PHE A 164 12.45 14.26 15.46
C PHE A 164 13.21 15.42 14.78
N PRO A 165 12.56 16.57 14.55
CA PRO A 165 13.15 17.69 13.78
C PRO A 165 14.45 18.24 14.37
N ALA A 166 14.58 18.25 15.70
CA ALA A 166 15.74 18.81 16.42
C ALA A 166 17.01 17.94 16.33
N ARG A 167 16.88 16.68 15.88
CA ARG A 167 18.02 15.78 15.72
C ARG A 167 19.04 16.36 14.72
N PRO A 168 20.35 16.25 14.96
CA PRO A 168 21.37 16.68 14.01
C PRO A 168 21.46 15.72 12.81
N TRP A 169 20.53 15.87 11.89
CA TRP A 169 20.42 15.04 10.70
C TRP A 169 21.61 15.24 9.76
N SER A 170 22.24 14.14 9.35
CA SER A 170 23.29 14.08 8.35
C SER A 170 22.84 13.27 7.13
N ILE A 171 23.07 13.82 5.94
CA ILE A 171 22.77 13.09 4.70
C ILE A 171 23.56 11.79 4.59
N GLN A 172 24.80 11.78 5.11
CA GLN A 172 25.64 10.58 5.16
C GLN A 172 24.98 9.50 6.01
N GLU A 173 24.59 9.82 7.25
CA GLU A 173 23.95 8.87 8.17
C GLU A 173 22.62 8.34 7.63
N LEU A 174 21.80 9.20 7.01
CA LEU A 174 20.54 8.80 6.40
C LEU A 174 20.75 7.85 5.20
N ALA A 175 21.76 8.11 4.39
CA ALA A 175 22.15 7.25 3.27
C ALA A 175 22.66 5.89 3.75
N ASP A 176 23.47 5.87 4.81
CA ASP A 176 24.01 4.65 5.42
C ASP A 176 22.89 3.74 5.98
N GLN A 177 21.87 4.32 6.60
CA GLN A 177 20.70 3.57 7.13
C GLN A 177 19.95 2.77 6.03
N VAL A 178 19.96 3.26 4.80
CA VAL A 178 19.36 2.57 3.64
C VAL A 178 20.38 1.85 2.76
N SER A 179 21.65 1.81 3.21
CA SER A 179 22.75 1.16 2.48
C SER A 179 22.98 1.74 1.07
N LEU A 180 22.88 3.06 0.95
CA LEU A 180 23.09 3.81 -0.30
C LEU A 180 24.25 4.80 -0.18
N SER A 181 24.83 5.18 -1.32
CA SER A 181 25.72 6.34 -1.35
C SER A 181 24.94 7.64 -1.17
N PRO A 182 25.50 8.70 -0.54
CA PRO A 182 24.80 9.97 -0.33
C PRO A 182 24.24 10.60 -1.60
N ALA A 183 24.97 10.51 -2.70
CA ALA A 183 24.53 11.05 -4.00
C ALA A 183 23.30 10.30 -4.53
N TYR A 184 23.35 8.97 -4.49
CA TYR A 184 22.23 8.14 -4.95
C TYR A 184 21.01 8.25 -4.02
N PHE A 185 21.23 8.32 -2.71
CA PHE A 185 20.19 8.61 -1.72
C PHE A 185 19.45 9.92 -2.02
N GLN A 186 20.18 11.01 -2.24
CA GLN A 186 19.56 12.31 -2.55
C GLN A 186 18.76 12.29 -3.84
N ASP A 187 19.25 11.61 -4.89
CA ASP A 187 18.54 11.47 -6.16
C ASP A 187 17.24 10.67 -5.97
N LEU A 188 17.31 9.52 -5.27
CA LEU A 188 16.14 8.70 -4.97
C LEU A 188 15.14 9.43 -4.09
N TYR A 189 15.59 10.12 -3.05
CA TYR A 189 14.74 10.89 -2.14
C TYR A 189 13.98 11.98 -2.92
N LYS A 190 14.68 12.72 -3.77
CA LYS A 190 14.05 13.75 -4.60
C LYS A 190 13.07 13.16 -5.61
N LYS A 191 13.36 12.00 -6.20
CA LYS A 191 12.44 11.27 -7.08
C LYS A 191 11.20 10.79 -6.32
N ALA A 192 11.38 10.29 -5.10
CA ALA A 192 10.29 9.78 -4.27
C ALA A 192 9.32 10.87 -3.81
N PHE A 193 9.85 12.00 -3.32
CA PHE A 193 9.07 13.00 -2.60
C PHE A 193 8.96 14.36 -3.32
N GLN A 194 9.62 14.51 -4.47
CA GLN A 194 9.68 15.76 -5.27
C GLN A 194 10.34 16.93 -4.53
N VAL A 195 10.97 16.67 -3.38
CA VAL A 195 11.74 17.62 -2.57
C VAL A 195 13.07 16.99 -2.15
N SER A 196 14.08 17.81 -1.86
CA SER A 196 15.33 17.27 -1.33
C SER A 196 15.22 16.91 0.15
N CYS A 197 16.00 15.93 0.61
CA CYS A 197 16.02 15.54 2.01
C CYS A 197 16.39 16.73 2.93
N GLY A 198 17.35 17.57 2.52
CA GLY A 198 17.71 18.78 3.27
C GLY A 198 16.54 19.77 3.38
N ALA A 199 15.72 19.92 2.34
CA ALA A 199 14.53 20.77 2.38
C ALA A 199 13.49 20.24 3.36
N ASP A 200 13.27 18.91 3.41
CA ASP A 200 12.35 18.30 4.38
C ASP A 200 12.85 18.46 5.82
N ILE A 201 14.15 18.33 6.06
CA ILE A 201 14.75 18.60 7.39
C ILE A 201 14.47 20.05 7.81
N ILE A 202 14.68 21.02 6.94
CA ILE A 202 14.40 22.43 7.22
C ILE A 202 12.89 22.62 7.46
N GLN A 203 12.04 22.05 6.62
CA GLN A 203 10.60 22.19 6.74
C GLN A 203 10.06 21.59 8.04
N SER A 204 10.56 20.43 8.46
CA SER A 204 10.16 19.79 9.72
C SER A 204 10.50 20.66 10.94
N ARG A 205 11.66 21.33 10.93
CA ARG A 205 12.10 22.28 11.99
C ARG A 205 11.20 23.53 12.01
N ILE A 206 10.90 24.09 10.85
CA ILE A 206 9.99 25.25 10.71
C ILE A 206 8.59 24.89 11.23
N ASP A 207 8.06 23.71 10.90
CA ASP A 207 6.74 23.29 11.35
C ASP A 207 6.71 23.05 12.88
N GLN A 208 7.79 22.56 13.45
CA GLN A 208 7.94 22.48 14.92
C GLN A 208 7.99 23.88 15.55
N ALA A 209 8.76 24.79 14.98
CA ALA A 209 8.87 26.18 15.47
C ALA A 209 7.52 26.89 15.45
N LYS A 210 6.76 26.77 14.36
CA LYS A 210 5.39 27.33 14.26
C LYS A 210 4.47 26.79 15.35
N ARG A 211 4.53 25.46 15.64
CA ARG A 211 3.74 24.86 16.74
C ARG A 211 4.14 25.45 18.09
N MET A 212 5.45 25.58 18.38
CA MET A 212 5.92 26.15 19.64
C MET A 212 5.51 27.62 19.81
N LEU A 213 5.61 28.44 18.75
CA LEU A 213 5.17 29.83 18.75
C LEU A 213 3.67 29.96 19.06
N ALA A 214 2.85 29.04 18.54
CA ALA A 214 1.41 29.09 18.76
C ALA A 214 0.96 28.55 20.12
N GLN A 215 1.76 27.67 20.76
CA GLN A 215 1.35 26.89 21.93
C GLN A 215 2.13 27.19 23.20
N THR A 216 3.21 27.99 23.13
CA THR A 216 4.09 28.25 24.26
C THR A 216 4.47 29.74 24.33
N ASN A 217 5.03 30.14 25.48
CA ASN A 217 5.59 31.49 25.70
C ASN A 217 7.12 31.50 25.62
N LEU A 218 7.71 30.56 24.86
CA LEU A 218 9.16 30.49 24.67
C LEU A 218 9.68 31.65 23.84
N THR A 219 10.88 32.09 24.13
CA THR A 219 11.58 33.10 23.32
C THR A 219 12.02 32.50 21.97
N MET A 220 12.30 33.36 20.99
CA MET A 220 12.81 32.92 19.69
C MET A 220 14.11 32.12 19.79
N GLU A 221 14.99 32.48 20.74
CA GLU A 221 16.22 31.77 20.99
C GLU A 221 15.96 30.35 21.54
N GLU A 222 15.05 30.20 22.50
CA GLU A 222 14.66 28.91 23.04
C GLU A 222 13.98 28.02 22.00
N ILE A 223 13.17 28.61 21.11
CA ILE A 223 12.53 27.87 20.01
C ILE A 223 13.58 27.42 18.99
N ALA A 224 14.50 28.28 18.60
CA ALA A 224 15.58 27.95 17.67
C ALA A 224 16.41 26.74 18.19
N ASP A 225 16.82 26.78 19.45
CA ASP A 225 17.59 25.70 20.09
C ASP A 225 16.77 24.39 20.08
N ARG A 226 15.51 24.42 20.50
CA ARG A 226 14.62 23.24 20.53
C ARG A 226 14.25 22.69 19.13
N CYS A 227 14.47 23.49 18.09
CA CYS A 227 14.30 23.07 16.69
C CYS A 227 15.61 22.58 16.05
N GLY A 228 16.72 22.54 16.81
CA GLY A 228 18.01 22.05 16.35
C GLY A 228 18.81 23.06 15.52
N TYR A 229 18.62 24.36 15.77
CA TYR A 229 19.46 25.43 15.21
C TYR A 229 20.54 25.84 16.20
N ASN A 230 21.77 25.83 15.76
CA ASN A 230 22.94 26.23 16.60
C ASN A 230 23.03 27.76 16.81
N SER A 231 22.23 28.55 16.10
CA SER A 231 22.21 29.99 16.21
C SER A 231 20.84 30.54 15.78
N PRO A 232 20.27 31.50 16.52
CA PRO A 232 19.02 32.18 16.15
C PRO A 232 19.10 32.91 14.81
N VAL A 233 20.29 33.24 14.33
CA VAL A 233 20.50 33.93 13.04
C VAL A 233 20.20 33.02 11.83
N HIS A 234 20.31 31.70 12.02
CA HIS A 234 20.01 30.70 10.99
C HIS A 234 18.61 30.12 11.09
N PHE A 235 17.84 30.55 12.08
CA PHE A 235 16.42 30.26 12.29
C PHE A 235 15.55 31.35 11.62
#